data_e16f6acd82dc0d3c459f53a723523def
#
_entry.id   e16f6acd82dc0d3c459f53a723523def
#
_cell.length_a   1.000
_cell.length_b   1.000
_cell.length_c   1.000
_cell.angle_alpha   90.00
_cell.angle_beta   90.00
_cell.angle_gamma   90.00
#
_symmetry.space_group_name_H-M   'P 1'
#
loop_
_entity.id
_entity.type
_entity.pdbx_description
1 polymer ?
#
loop_
_entity_poly.entity_id
_entity_poly.type
_entity_poly.pdbx_seq_one_letter_code
_entity_poly.pdbx_strand_id
1 'polypeptide(L)'
;VFLADHLDAKACLGTLQRLAQKAGIVILQQRHFAAHKSLAFSVTVNELQRFTRLAHSALHPLHQETAVAIIGASGKVGRRTLELLLSEAKNLHSENGTQLRIVAVCNSSRILWCKRREHDADELLLRLAAQPSQNHSAEHLLKELSGQCFDKLVVVDASASPDIAALYERFLAQGIAIVTPNKLANSAGFERFEALKRLSNRQSTPY
;
A
#
# COMPACT_ATOMS: atom_id res chain seq x y z
N VAL A 1 20.51 3.60 3.56
CA VAL A 1 19.69 4.78 3.84
C VAL A 1 20.60 5.95 4.11
N PHE A 2 20.44 7.05 3.37
CA PHE A 2 21.11 8.31 3.65
C PHE A 2 20.24 9.16 4.58
N LEU A 3 20.83 9.73 5.61
CA LEU A 3 20.10 10.56 6.57
C LEU A 3 20.17 12.03 6.14
N ALA A 4 19.04 12.72 6.24
CA ALA A 4 19.00 14.17 6.08
C ALA A 4 19.77 14.86 7.23
N ASP A 5 20.28 16.07 6.99
CA ASP A 5 21.16 16.78 7.92
C ASP A 5 20.58 17.01 9.32
N HIS A 6 19.27 17.07 9.45
CA HIS A 6 18.55 17.27 10.71
C HIS A 6 18.27 15.98 11.49
N LEU A 7 18.62 14.79 10.95
CA LEU A 7 18.34 13.51 11.58
C LEU A 7 19.54 13.00 12.38
N ASP A 8 19.30 12.63 13.64
CA ASP A 8 20.30 11.96 14.47
C ASP A 8 20.39 10.46 14.12
N ALA A 9 21.57 10.01 13.73
CA ALA A 9 21.80 8.64 13.28
C ALA A 9 21.52 7.60 14.37
N LYS A 10 21.80 7.89 15.66
CA LYS A 10 21.53 6.95 16.75
C LYS A 10 20.04 6.83 17.01
N ALA A 11 19.31 7.95 17.00
CA ALA A 11 17.86 7.95 17.14
C ALA A 11 17.17 7.22 15.98
N CYS A 12 17.63 7.45 14.74
CA CYS A 12 17.13 6.76 13.55
C CYS A 12 17.40 5.25 13.63
N LEU A 13 18.60 4.85 14.04
CA LEU A 13 18.97 3.44 14.20
C LEU A 13 18.04 2.75 15.21
N GLY A 14 17.89 3.33 16.40
CA GLY A 14 17.01 2.78 17.44
C GLY A 14 15.53 2.71 17.03
N THR A 15 15.07 3.69 16.27
CA THR A 15 13.71 3.69 15.73
C THR A 15 13.51 2.57 14.72
N LEU A 16 14.43 2.43 13.75
CA LEU A 16 14.36 1.38 12.73
C LEU A 16 14.46 -0.02 13.33
N GLN A 17 15.30 -0.22 14.33
CA GLN A 17 15.39 -1.50 15.05
C GLN A 17 14.08 -1.88 15.73
N ARG A 18 13.48 -0.96 16.50
CA ARG A 18 12.19 -1.19 17.17
C ARG A 18 11.06 -1.49 16.18
N LEU A 19 11.00 -0.74 15.09
CA LEU A 19 9.97 -0.93 14.06
C LEU A 19 10.17 -2.25 13.30
N ALA A 20 11.41 -2.62 12.97
CA ALA A 20 11.73 -3.90 12.35
C ALA A 20 11.33 -5.05 13.26
N GLN A 21 11.69 -4.99 14.55
CA GLN A 21 11.31 -6.00 15.54
C GLN A 21 9.78 -6.13 15.67
N LYS A 22 9.07 -5.01 15.78
CA LYS A 22 7.59 -4.98 15.83
C LYS A 22 6.96 -5.57 14.55
N ALA A 23 7.58 -5.33 13.41
CA ALA A 23 7.16 -5.87 12.12
C ALA A 23 7.59 -7.34 11.89
N GLY A 24 8.35 -7.95 12.79
CA GLY A 24 8.89 -9.30 12.64
C GLY A 24 9.98 -9.40 11.57
N ILE A 25 10.64 -8.29 11.22
CA ILE A 25 11.73 -8.26 10.25
C ILE A 25 13.06 -8.48 10.99
N VAL A 26 13.83 -9.47 10.55
CA VAL A 26 15.14 -9.78 11.13
C VAL A 26 16.23 -8.95 10.44
N ILE A 27 16.87 -8.06 11.21
CA ILE A 27 18.05 -7.33 10.75
C ILE A 27 19.26 -8.25 10.97
N LEU A 28 19.90 -8.70 9.90
CA LEU A 28 21.07 -9.59 9.93
C LEU A 28 22.34 -8.84 10.30
N GLN A 29 22.53 -7.65 9.74
CA GLN A 29 23.64 -6.76 10.03
C GLN A 29 23.21 -5.31 9.95
N GLN A 30 23.94 -4.45 10.68
CA GLN A 30 23.76 -3.00 10.59
C GLN A 30 25.12 -2.30 10.70
N ARG A 31 25.27 -1.21 9.96
CA ARG A 31 26.48 -0.36 10.01
C ARG A 31 26.09 1.11 9.93
N HIS A 32 26.80 1.93 10.68
CA HIS A 32 26.71 3.38 10.63
C HIS A 32 27.99 3.94 10.02
N PHE A 33 27.85 4.73 8.96
CA PHE A 33 28.92 5.42 8.27
C PHE A 33 28.82 6.92 8.60
N ALA A 34 29.52 7.34 9.64
CA ALA A 34 29.46 8.71 10.15
C ALA A 34 29.87 9.74 9.09
N ALA A 35 30.92 9.46 8.32
CA ALA A 35 31.44 10.35 7.28
C ALA A 35 30.41 10.65 6.17
N HIS A 36 29.49 9.72 5.90
CA HIS A 36 28.49 9.84 4.85
C HIS A 36 27.06 10.01 5.39
N LYS A 37 26.90 10.22 6.69
CA LYS A 37 25.59 10.29 7.37
C LYS A 37 24.63 9.21 6.86
N SER A 38 25.10 7.96 6.82
CA SER A 38 24.32 6.85 6.27
C SER A 38 24.27 5.65 7.20
N LEU A 39 23.17 4.93 7.14
CA LEU A 39 22.93 3.67 7.81
C LEU A 39 22.77 2.58 6.77
N ALA A 40 23.47 1.47 6.93
CA ALA A 40 23.31 0.27 6.13
C ALA A 40 22.71 -0.86 6.97
N PHE A 41 21.79 -1.58 6.38
CA PHE A 41 21.14 -2.73 6.98
C PHE A 41 21.17 -3.90 6.00
N SER A 42 21.41 -5.10 6.52
CA SER A 42 21.22 -6.34 5.78
C SER A 42 19.98 -7.04 6.34
N VAL A 43 19.06 -7.40 5.46
CA VAL A 43 17.85 -8.18 5.75
C VAL A 43 17.74 -9.30 4.72
N THR A 44 16.87 -10.26 4.94
CA THR A 44 16.61 -11.30 3.93
C THR A 44 15.99 -10.70 2.66
N VAL A 45 16.22 -11.35 1.52
CA VAL A 45 15.69 -10.88 0.21
C VAL A 45 14.17 -10.72 0.25
N ASN A 46 13.48 -11.65 0.92
CA ASN A 46 12.02 -11.62 1.04
C ASN A 46 11.50 -10.44 1.87
N GLU A 47 12.33 -9.87 2.73
CA GLU A 47 11.97 -8.76 3.61
C GLU A 47 12.49 -7.41 3.12
N LEU A 48 13.31 -7.40 2.07
CA LEU A 48 13.97 -6.18 1.58
C LEU A 48 12.97 -5.06 1.27
N GLN A 49 11.94 -5.34 0.49
CA GLN A 49 10.93 -4.33 0.13
C GLN A 49 10.15 -3.82 1.35
N ARG A 50 9.84 -4.74 2.26
CA ARG A 50 9.09 -4.44 3.47
C ARG A 50 9.92 -3.59 4.43
N PHE A 51 11.20 -3.92 4.60
CA PHE A 51 12.12 -3.11 5.41
C PHE A 51 12.38 -1.74 4.78
N THR A 52 12.55 -1.66 3.46
CA THR A 52 12.75 -0.38 2.76
C THR A 52 11.56 0.56 2.96
N ARG A 53 10.33 0.07 2.81
CA ARG A 53 9.11 0.86 3.08
C ARG A 53 9.04 1.35 4.52
N LEU A 54 9.31 0.44 5.47
CA LEU A 54 9.33 0.77 6.89
C LEU A 54 10.36 1.85 7.21
N ALA A 55 11.56 1.71 6.69
CA ALA A 55 12.65 2.67 6.89
C ALA A 55 12.30 4.05 6.29
N HIS A 56 11.75 4.08 5.08
CA HIS A 56 11.36 5.33 4.42
C HIS A 56 10.24 6.04 5.19
N SER A 57 9.18 5.32 5.54
CA SER A 57 8.06 5.87 6.33
C SER A 57 8.49 6.39 7.70
N ALA A 58 9.46 5.73 8.35
CA ALA A 58 9.94 6.14 9.67
C ALA A 58 10.85 7.37 9.65
N LEU A 59 11.62 7.55 8.58
CA LEU A 59 12.62 8.62 8.49
C LEU A 59 12.10 9.87 7.74
N HIS A 60 10.99 9.75 7.01
CA HIS A 60 10.37 10.84 6.27
C HIS A 60 8.89 11.03 6.66
N PRO A 61 8.57 11.27 7.95
CA PRO A 61 7.19 11.36 8.42
C PRO A 61 6.39 12.51 7.79
N LEU A 62 7.08 13.58 7.33
CA LEU A 62 6.45 14.77 6.76
C LEU A 62 5.94 14.57 5.32
N HIS A 63 6.27 13.47 4.68
CA HIS A 63 5.89 13.16 3.29
C HIS A 63 5.27 11.77 3.16
N GLN A 64 4.39 11.40 4.10
CA GLN A 64 3.69 10.12 4.02
C GLN A 64 2.67 10.15 2.88
N GLU A 65 3.07 9.64 1.72
CA GLU A 65 2.15 9.41 0.62
C GLU A 65 1.42 8.07 0.84
N THR A 66 0.08 8.14 0.85
CA THR A 66 -0.76 6.95 0.82
C THR A 66 -1.16 6.68 -0.62
N ALA A 67 -0.56 5.67 -1.21
CA ALA A 67 -0.93 5.17 -2.53
C ALA A 67 -2.24 4.37 -2.44
N VAL A 68 -3.17 4.62 -3.35
CA VAL A 68 -4.47 3.91 -3.39
C VAL A 68 -4.67 3.26 -4.75
N ALA A 69 -4.92 1.97 -4.74
CA ALA A 69 -5.37 1.22 -5.91
C ALA A 69 -6.84 0.84 -5.75
N ILE A 70 -7.67 1.11 -6.77
CA ILE A 70 -9.12 0.84 -6.72
C ILE A 70 -9.48 -0.28 -7.69
N ILE A 71 -9.95 -1.39 -7.14
CA ILE A 71 -10.45 -2.55 -7.89
C ILE A 71 -11.97 -2.41 -8.03
N GLY A 72 -12.48 -2.61 -9.24
CA GLY A 72 -13.90 -2.39 -9.55
C GLY A 72 -14.27 -0.92 -9.70
N ALA A 73 -13.31 -0.08 -10.13
CA ALA A 73 -13.46 1.37 -10.25
C ALA A 73 -14.62 1.81 -11.16
N SER A 74 -15.00 1.03 -12.18
CA SER A 74 -16.11 1.33 -13.08
C SER A 74 -17.50 0.97 -12.52
N GLY A 75 -17.57 0.25 -11.39
CA GLY A 75 -18.82 -0.04 -10.69
C GLY A 75 -19.34 1.15 -9.89
N LYS A 76 -20.63 1.12 -9.50
CA LYS A 76 -21.26 2.22 -8.75
C LYS A 76 -20.47 2.62 -7.49
N VAL A 77 -20.08 1.65 -6.67
CA VAL A 77 -19.34 1.88 -5.43
C VAL A 77 -17.93 2.36 -5.74
N GLY A 78 -17.22 1.69 -6.66
CA GLY A 78 -15.85 2.05 -7.02
C GLY A 78 -15.74 3.46 -7.59
N ARG A 79 -16.66 3.83 -8.50
CA ARG A 79 -16.73 5.20 -9.05
C ARG A 79 -16.96 6.23 -7.94
N ARG A 80 -17.96 6.00 -7.07
CA ARG A 80 -18.25 6.93 -5.99
C ARG A 80 -17.09 7.06 -5.00
N THR A 81 -16.43 5.96 -4.70
CA THR A 81 -15.22 5.98 -3.87
C THR A 81 -14.09 6.79 -4.54
N LEU A 82 -13.87 6.60 -5.83
CA LEU A 82 -12.87 7.36 -6.59
C LEU A 82 -13.17 8.87 -6.55
N GLU A 83 -14.42 9.27 -6.81
CA GLU A 83 -14.86 10.67 -6.73
C GLU A 83 -14.58 11.28 -5.35
N LEU A 84 -14.97 10.57 -4.27
CA LEU A 84 -14.76 11.02 -2.89
C LEU A 84 -13.28 11.13 -2.54
N LEU A 85 -12.46 10.14 -2.90
CA LEU A 85 -11.03 10.18 -2.62
C LEU A 85 -10.34 11.35 -3.32
N LEU A 86 -10.70 11.65 -4.56
CA LEU A 86 -10.14 12.77 -5.30
C LEU A 86 -10.62 14.12 -4.77
N SER A 87 -11.88 14.24 -4.37
CA SER A 87 -12.41 15.47 -3.77
C SER A 87 -11.80 15.77 -2.40
N GLU A 88 -11.64 14.74 -1.56
CA GLU A 88 -11.14 14.88 -0.19
C GLU A 88 -9.61 14.89 -0.09
N ALA A 89 -8.89 14.57 -1.15
CA ALA A 89 -7.42 14.51 -1.13
C ALA A 89 -6.75 15.81 -0.66
N LYS A 90 -7.33 16.97 -0.98
CA LYS A 90 -6.85 18.29 -0.54
C LYS A 90 -7.10 18.51 0.95
N ASN A 91 -8.27 18.14 1.44
CA ASN A 91 -8.66 18.27 2.85
C ASN A 91 -7.77 17.38 3.74
N LEU A 92 -7.57 16.13 3.34
CA LEU A 92 -6.69 15.19 4.04
C LEU A 92 -5.25 15.70 4.13
N HIS A 93 -4.77 16.38 3.09
CA HIS A 93 -3.43 16.98 3.13
C HIS A 93 -3.36 18.16 4.11
N SER A 94 -4.35 19.05 4.10
CA SER A 94 -4.37 20.23 4.96
C SER A 94 -4.58 19.89 6.44
N GLU A 95 -5.42 18.90 6.74
CA GLU A 95 -5.76 18.54 8.12
C GLU A 95 -4.72 17.62 8.78
N ASN A 96 -4.21 16.65 8.04
CA ASN A 96 -3.40 15.56 8.62
C ASN A 96 -2.00 15.43 7.99
N GLY A 97 -1.64 16.28 7.04
CA GLY A 97 -0.39 16.16 6.27
C GLY A 97 -0.34 14.92 5.37
N THR A 98 -1.45 14.17 5.24
CA THR A 98 -1.50 12.93 4.47
C THR A 98 -1.65 13.26 2.99
N GLN A 99 -0.68 12.87 2.18
CA GLN A 99 -0.80 12.93 0.73
C GLN A 99 -1.42 11.65 0.21
N LEU A 100 -2.60 11.78 -0.41
CA LEU A 100 -3.27 10.65 -1.05
C LEU A 100 -3.01 10.70 -2.56
N ARG A 101 -2.65 9.55 -3.14
CA ARG A 101 -2.45 9.41 -4.58
C ARG A 101 -3.10 8.14 -5.12
N ILE A 102 -3.96 8.29 -6.11
CA ILE A 102 -4.46 7.15 -6.87
C ILE A 102 -3.31 6.66 -7.77
N VAL A 103 -2.92 5.40 -7.60
CA VAL A 103 -1.81 4.78 -8.34
C VAL A 103 -2.28 3.78 -9.37
N ALA A 104 -3.45 3.19 -9.15
CA ALA A 104 -4.07 2.31 -10.13
C ALA A 104 -5.60 2.33 -10.01
N VAL A 105 -6.28 2.22 -11.12
CA VAL A 105 -7.70 1.92 -11.19
C VAL A 105 -7.90 0.74 -12.13
N CYS A 106 -8.73 -0.23 -11.73
CA CYS A 106 -8.98 -1.39 -12.56
C CYS A 106 -10.44 -1.86 -12.48
N ASN A 107 -10.83 -2.60 -13.50
CA ASN A 107 -12.05 -3.41 -13.54
C ASN A 107 -11.70 -4.86 -13.90
N SER A 108 -12.68 -5.68 -14.25
CA SER A 108 -12.47 -7.11 -14.57
C SER A 108 -11.57 -7.37 -15.78
N SER A 109 -11.37 -6.40 -16.67
CA SER A 109 -10.66 -6.62 -17.94
C SER A 109 -9.58 -5.58 -18.24
N ARG A 110 -9.43 -4.54 -17.43
CA ARG A 110 -8.50 -3.44 -17.70
C ARG A 110 -7.85 -2.93 -16.43
N ILE A 111 -6.58 -2.52 -16.55
CA ILE A 111 -5.83 -1.83 -15.51
C ILE A 111 -5.27 -0.53 -16.10
N LEU A 112 -5.47 0.57 -15.42
CA LEU A 112 -4.82 1.84 -15.69
C LEU A 112 -3.88 2.19 -14.55
N TRP A 113 -2.58 2.27 -14.82
CA TRP A 113 -1.58 2.78 -13.89
C TRP A 113 -1.48 4.29 -13.99
N CYS A 114 -1.61 4.98 -12.85
CA CYS A 114 -1.57 6.43 -12.75
C CYS A 114 -0.14 6.89 -12.40
N LYS A 115 0.56 7.46 -13.39
CA LYS A 115 1.95 7.93 -13.23
C LYS A 115 2.04 9.32 -12.59
N ARG A 116 0.99 10.09 -12.64
CA ARG A 116 0.89 11.46 -12.10
C ARG A 116 -0.26 11.55 -11.09
N ARG A 117 -0.33 12.67 -10.39
CA ARG A 117 -1.46 12.94 -9.51
C ARG A 117 -2.70 13.20 -10.35
N GLU A 118 -3.75 12.49 -10.05
CA GLU A 118 -5.02 12.57 -10.75
C GLU A 118 -6.00 13.46 -9.96
N HIS A 119 -6.91 14.13 -10.65
CA HIS A 119 -7.84 15.09 -10.06
C HIS A 119 -9.28 14.92 -10.51
N ASP A 120 -9.53 14.13 -11.54
CA ASP A 120 -10.84 13.94 -12.16
C ASP A 120 -11.16 12.46 -12.32
N ALA A 121 -12.28 12.03 -11.72
CA ALA A 121 -12.72 10.65 -11.75
C ALA A 121 -13.22 10.22 -13.13
N ASP A 122 -13.92 11.10 -13.84
CA ASP A 122 -14.48 10.80 -15.15
C ASP A 122 -13.37 10.67 -16.20
N GLU A 123 -12.36 11.55 -16.16
CA GLU A 123 -11.16 11.42 -17.00
C GLU A 123 -10.46 10.09 -16.75
N LEU A 124 -10.27 9.70 -15.48
CA LEU A 124 -9.65 8.43 -15.13
C LEU A 124 -10.43 7.23 -15.67
N LEU A 125 -11.75 7.24 -15.53
CA LEU A 125 -12.61 6.16 -16.00
C LEU A 125 -12.64 6.08 -17.53
N LEU A 126 -12.62 7.22 -18.24
CA LEU A 126 -12.50 7.26 -19.70
C LEU A 126 -11.15 6.67 -20.14
N ARG A 127 -10.05 7.04 -19.49
CA ARG A 127 -8.71 6.50 -19.77
C ARG A 127 -8.63 5.01 -19.45
N LEU A 128 -9.30 4.53 -18.38
CA LEU A 128 -9.42 3.09 -18.08
C LEU A 128 -10.18 2.36 -19.18
N ALA A 129 -11.30 2.94 -19.67
CA ALA A 129 -12.08 2.35 -20.75
C ALA A 129 -11.31 2.25 -22.08
N ALA A 130 -10.37 3.19 -22.32
CA ALA A 130 -9.50 3.19 -23.49
C ALA A 130 -8.31 2.19 -23.39
N GLN A 131 -8.03 1.62 -22.23
CA GLN A 131 -6.98 0.62 -22.10
C GLN A 131 -7.35 -0.66 -22.87
N PRO A 132 -6.35 -1.37 -23.41
CA PRO A 132 -6.58 -2.69 -24.02
C PRO A 132 -7.26 -3.63 -23.04
N SER A 133 -8.26 -4.36 -23.51
CA SER A 133 -8.86 -5.43 -22.71
C SER A 133 -7.87 -6.57 -22.61
N GLN A 134 -7.49 -6.92 -21.39
CA GLN A 134 -6.60 -8.04 -21.09
C GLN A 134 -7.22 -8.88 -20.00
N ASN A 135 -7.06 -10.18 -20.09
CA ASN A 135 -7.53 -11.08 -19.05
C ASN A 135 -6.54 -11.03 -17.88
N HIS A 136 -6.74 -10.07 -16.99
CA HIS A 136 -5.89 -9.92 -15.79
C HIS A 136 -6.37 -10.87 -14.71
N SER A 137 -5.52 -11.81 -14.33
CA SER A 137 -5.78 -12.61 -13.14
C SER A 137 -5.60 -11.74 -11.88
N ALA A 138 -6.33 -12.06 -10.82
CA ALA A 138 -6.15 -11.43 -9.51
C ALA A 138 -4.69 -11.56 -9.01
N GLU A 139 -4.04 -12.68 -9.31
CA GLU A 139 -2.63 -12.95 -9.05
C GLU A 139 -1.68 -11.96 -9.76
N HIS A 140 -1.96 -11.66 -11.02
CA HIS A 140 -1.18 -10.68 -11.77
C HIS A 140 -1.27 -9.30 -11.12
N LEU A 141 -2.47 -8.86 -10.76
CA LEU A 141 -2.69 -7.58 -10.07
C LEU A 141 -1.94 -7.52 -8.74
N LEU A 142 -2.00 -8.58 -7.92
CA LEU A 142 -1.25 -8.67 -6.67
C LEU A 142 0.26 -8.53 -6.93
N LYS A 143 0.80 -9.26 -7.91
CA LYS A 143 2.23 -9.22 -8.26
C LYS A 143 2.66 -7.82 -8.69
N GLU A 144 1.89 -7.18 -9.55
CA GLU A 144 2.17 -5.82 -10.02
C GLU A 144 2.14 -4.79 -8.88
N LEU A 145 1.10 -4.82 -8.03
CA LEU A 145 0.98 -3.93 -6.87
C LEU A 145 2.12 -4.14 -5.86
N SER A 146 2.49 -5.39 -5.62
CA SER A 146 3.56 -5.76 -4.68
C SER A 146 4.94 -5.41 -5.20
N GLY A 147 5.14 -5.40 -6.51
CA GLY A 147 6.38 -5.01 -7.17
C GLY A 147 6.68 -3.51 -7.10
N GLN A 148 5.68 -2.69 -6.75
CA GLN A 148 5.86 -1.24 -6.62
C GLN A 148 6.38 -0.87 -5.23
N CYS A 149 7.25 0.13 -5.17
CA CYS A 149 7.78 0.67 -3.91
C CYS A 149 6.92 1.86 -3.45
N PHE A 150 5.83 1.58 -2.75
CA PHE A 150 5.03 2.60 -2.07
C PHE A 150 5.29 2.58 -0.56
N ASP A 151 5.33 3.74 0.09
CA ASP A 151 5.47 3.84 1.55
C ASP A 151 4.30 3.18 2.26
N LYS A 152 3.10 3.54 1.82
CA LYS A 152 1.82 2.93 2.24
C LYS A 152 1.00 2.64 0.99
N LEU A 153 0.54 1.42 0.85
CA LEU A 153 -0.38 1.03 -0.21
C LEU A 153 -1.69 0.54 0.40
N VAL A 154 -2.78 1.12 -0.08
CA VAL A 154 -4.15 0.72 0.25
C VAL A 154 -4.82 0.21 -1.01
N VAL A 155 -5.34 -0.99 -0.96
CA VAL A 155 -6.21 -1.55 -1.99
C VAL A 155 -7.66 -1.35 -1.56
N VAL A 156 -8.43 -0.65 -2.38
CA VAL A 156 -9.89 -0.55 -2.23
C VAL A 156 -10.51 -1.58 -3.17
N ASP A 157 -11.05 -2.65 -2.61
CA ASP A 157 -11.79 -3.66 -3.39
C ASP A 157 -13.28 -3.33 -3.38
N ALA A 158 -13.74 -2.62 -4.41
CA ALA A 158 -15.15 -2.34 -4.69
C ALA A 158 -15.74 -3.32 -5.72
N SER A 159 -15.09 -4.45 -5.95
CA SER A 159 -15.58 -5.51 -6.84
C SER A 159 -16.48 -6.50 -6.08
N ALA A 160 -17.12 -7.39 -6.84
CA ALA A 160 -17.80 -8.58 -6.32
C ALA A 160 -17.01 -9.86 -6.66
N SER A 161 -15.69 -9.74 -6.89
CA SER A 161 -14.87 -10.85 -7.32
C SER A 161 -14.47 -11.75 -6.15
N PRO A 162 -14.77 -13.05 -6.21
CA PRO A 162 -14.28 -14.02 -5.23
C PRO A 162 -12.77 -14.21 -5.32
N ASP A 163 -12.18 -14.09 -6.53
CA ASP A 163 -10.75 -14.27 -6.75
C ASP A 163 -9.94 -13.16 -6.07
N ILE A 164 -10.42 -11.91 -6.12
CA ILE A 164 -9.79 -10.81 -5.39
C ILE A 164 -9.93 -11.03 -3.88
N ALA A 165 -11.12 -11.40 -3.41
CA ALA A 165 -11.36 -11.68 -1.99
C ALA A 165 -10.47 -12.84 -1.48
N ALA A 166 -10.18 -13.84 -2.31
CA ALA A 166 -9.28 -14.95 -1.97
C ALA A 166 -7.85 -14.50 -1.70
N LEU A 167 -7.41 -13.35 -2.24
CA LEU A 167 -6.05 -12.84 -2.10
C LEU A 167 -5.84 -11.91 -0.89
N TYR A 168 -6.86 -11.62 -0.10
CA TYR A 168 -6.74 -10.66 1.02
C TYR A 168 -5.65 -11.02 2.01
N GLU A 169 -5.51 -12.30 2.36
CA GLU A 169 -4.43 -12.76 3.25
C GLU A 169 -3.05 -12.45 2.67
N ARG A 170 -2.90 -12.59 1.37
CA ARG A 170 -1.63 -12.31 0.68
C ARG A 170 -1.34 -10.83 0.55
N PHE A 171 -2.35 -9.98 0.32
CA PHE A 171 -2.19 -8.53 0.38
C PHE A 171 -1.74 -8.09 1.77
N LEU A 172 -2.43 -8.54 2.82
CA LEU A 172 -2.09 -8.20 4.19
C LEU A 172 -0.70 -8.71 4.60
N ALA A 173 -0.33 -9.93 4.20
CA ALA A 173 0.99 -10.50 4.46
C ALA A 173 2.13 -9.67 3.84
N GLN A 174 1.85 -8.93 2.78
CA GLN A 174 2.79 -8.03 2.11
C GLN A 174 2.73 -6.58 2.63
N GLY A 175 1.96 -6.32 3.68
CA GLY A 175 1.78 -4.99 4.25
C GLY A 175 0.93 -4.06 3.38
N ILE A 176 0.07 -4.62 2.52
CA ILE A 176 -0.88 -3.87 1.70
C ILE A 176 -2.22 -3.84 2.45
N ALA A 177 -2.64 -2.64 2.83
CA ALA A 177 -3.91 -2.44 3.52
C ALA A 177 -5.11 -2.68 2.59
N ILE A 178 -6.23 -3.13 3.15
CA ILE A 178 -7.44 -3.41 2.39
C ILE A 178 -8.62 -2.65 2.99
N VAL A 179 -9.37 -1.99 2.12
CA VAL A 179 -10.68 -1.41 2.43
C VAL A 179 -11.68 -2.00 1.45
N THR A 180 -12.75 -2.58 1.94
CA THR A 180 -13.67 -3.28 1.05
C THR A 180 -15.12 -3.28 1.50
N PRO A 181 -16.07 -2.97 0.62
CA PRO A 181 -17.48 -3.31 0.75
C PRO A 181 -17.80 -4.76 0.33
N ASN A 182 -16.83 -5.49 -0.26
CA ASN A 182 -17.03 -6.87 -0.70
C ASN A 182 -17.16 -7.79 0.52
N LYS A 183 -18.35 -8.37 0.68
CA LYS A 183 -18.69 -9.19 1.85
C LYS A 183 -18.11 -10.61 1.80
N LEU A 184 -17.65 -11.07 0.63
CA LEU A 184 -17.26 -12.47 0.40
C LEU A 184 -16.17 -12.95 1.34
N ALA A 185 -15.16 -12.13 1.62
CA ALA A 185 -14.10 -12.50 2.55
C ALA A 185 -14.58 -12.59 4.00
N ASN A 186 -15.46 -11.67 4.42
CA ASN A 186 -15.96 -11.59 5.80
C ASN A 186 -17.10 -12.57 6.08
N SER A 187 -17.78 -13.06 5.05
CA SER A 187 -18.87 -14.05 5.17
C SER A 187 -18.42 -15.50 4.90
N ALA A 188 -17.16 -15.71 4.54
CA ALA A 188 -16.63 -17.03 4.17
C ALA A 188 -16.37 -17.98 5.34
N GLY A 189 -16.68 -17.59 6.57
CA GLY A 189 -16.49 -18.36 7.78
C GLY A 189 -15.66 -17.64 8.84
N PHE A 190 -15.93 -17.92 10.11
CA PHE A 190 -15.32 -17.24 11.25
C PHE A 190 -13.80 -17.40 11.30
N GLU A 191 -13.30 -18.59 11.00
CA GLU A 191 -11.86 -18.90 11.03
C GLU A 191 -11.06 -18.03 10.06
N ARG A 192 -11.61 -17.81 8.85
CA ARG A 192 -10.97 -16.96 7.84
C ARG A 192 -11.00 -15.49 8.25
N PHE A 193 -12.10 -15.01 8.78
CA PHE A 193 -12.20 -13.66 9.30
C PHE A 193 -11.18 -13.41 10.42
N GLU A 194 -11.05 -14.35 11.35
CA GLU A 194 -10.04 -14.31 12.40
C GLU A 194 -8.61 -14.33 11.86
N ALA A 195 -8.33 -15.13 10.81
CA ALA A 195 -7.02 -15.17 10.16
C ALA A 195 -6.66 -13.82 9.56
N LEU A 196 -7.60 -13.18 8.85
CA LEU A 196 -7.42 -11.84 8.28
C LEU A 196 -7.16 -10.80 9.38
N LYS A 197 -7.92 -10.81 10.47
CA LYS A 197 -7.68 -9.91 11.61
C LYS A 197 -6.34 -10.14 12.28
N ARG A 198 -5.93 -11.39 12.49
CA ARG A 198 -4.61 -11.71 13.05
C ARG A 198 -3.49 -11.22 12.16
N LEU A 199 -3.59 -11.38 10.83
CA LEU A 199 -2.63 -10.86 9.87
C LEU A 199 -2.58 -9.34 9.90
N SER A 200 -3.72 -8.67 9.86
CA SER A 200 -3.84 -7.22 9.97
C SER A 200 -3.10 -6.68 11.20
N ASN A 201 -3.36 -7.26 12.37
CA ASN A 201 -2.71 -6.87 13.62
C ASN A 201 -1.20 -7.15 13.62
N ARG A 202 -0.78 -8.35 13.16
CA ARG A 202 0.64 -8.74 13.10
C ARG A 202 1.45 -7.83 12.17
N GLN A 203 0.87 -7.44 11.05
CA GLN A 203 1.52 -6.59 10.07
C GLN A 203 1.35 -5.09 10.36
N SER A 204 0.57 -4.71 11.37
CA SER A 204 0.12 -3.32 11.59
C SER A 204 -0.46 -2.72 10.30
N THR A 205 -1.18 -3.53 9.55
CA THR A 205 -1.74 -3.19 8.23
C THR A 205 -3.26 -3.22 8.35
N PRO A 206 -3.98 -2.10 8.13
CA PRO A 206 -5.43 -2.03 8.29
C PRO A 206 -6.20 -2.98 7.35
N TYR A 207 -7.27 -3.56 7.93
CA TYR A 207 -8.26 -4.38 7.23
C TYR A 207 -9.66 -4.10 7.74
#